data_843ce57ebb92ee077716388d5ee4193b
#
_entry.id   843ce57ebb92ee077716388d5ee4193b
#
_cell.length_a   1.000
_cell.length_b   1.000
_cell.length_c   1.000
_cell.angle_alpha   90.00
_cell.angle_beta   90.00
_cell.angle_gamma   90.00
#
_symmetry.space_group_name_H-M   'P 1'
#
loop_
_entity.id
_entity.type
_entity.pdbx_description
1 polymer ?
#
loop_
_entity_poly.entity_id
_entity_poly.type
_entity_poly.pdbx_seq_one_letter_code
_entity_poly.pdbx_strand_id
1 'polypeptide(L)'
;MQRDIFVFQCVIGCRVSDLRRLTKASIVDGAVEYIPKKTKGEKPLVVRVPLNAIAKGIIEKYHDTPGDRLLPCISDQKYNDAIKEIFTIAGLTRPVTILNPVTGEDEKRPLNEVASSHLARRCFIGNLYKQVKDPNLIGKLSGHAEGSKAFARYRDIDEDMRKELVTLLV
;
A
#
# COMPACT_ATOMS: atom_id res chain seq x y z
N MET A 1 -10.73 -9.14 -10.83
CA MET A 1 -10.68 -9.46 -9.38
C MET A 1 -9.39 -8.96 -8.74
N GLN A 2 -8.19 -9.43 -9.07
CA GLN A 2 -6.95 -9.01 -8.40
C GLN A 2 -6.63 -7.52 -8.57
N ARG A 3 -7.02 -6.88 -9.67
CA ARG A 3 -6.95 -5.43 -9.84
C ARG A 3 -7.71 -4.67 -8.74
N ASP A 4 -8.94 -5.09 -8.45
CA ASP A 4 -9.76 -4.42 -7.45
C ASP A 4 -9.16 -4.60 -6.05
N ILE A 5 -8.60 -5.78 -5.75
CA ILE A 5 -7.89 -6.05 -4.50
C ILE A 5 -6.64 -5.16 -4.38
N PHE A 6 -5.90 -4.95 -5.47
CA PHE A 6 -4.75 -4.04 -5.48
C PHE A 6 -5.17 -2.60 -5.26
N VAL A 7 -6.24 -2.14 -5.92
CA VAL A 7 -6.80 -0.80 -5.70
C VAL A 7 -7.28 -0.63 -4.25
N PHE A 8 -7.98 -1.63 -3.69
CA PHE A 8 -8.36 -1.62 -2.28
C PHE A 8 -7.13 -1.48 -1.38
N GLN A 9 -6.08 -2.23 -1.64
CA GLN A 9 -4.85 -2.13 -0.88
C GLN A 9 -4.19 -0.74 -1.00
N CYS A 10 -4.29 -0.09 -2.16
CA CYS A 10 -3.81 1.29 -2.38
C CYS A 10 -4.55 2.33 -1.55
N VAL A 11 -5.83 2.11 -1.23
CA VAL A 11 -6.64 3.08 -0.47
C VAL A 11 -6.78 2.75 1.02
N ILE A 12 -6.32 1.54 1.44
CA ILE A 12 -6.27 1.13 2.85
C ILE A 12 -4.84 1.14 3.40
N GLY A 13 -3.82 0.95 2.56
CA GLY A 13 -2.42 1.02 2.93
C GLY A 13 -1.89 -0.17 3.74
N CYS A 14 -2.66 -1.25 3.92
CA CYS A 14 -2.25 -2.43 4.68
C CYS A 14 -1.17 -3.25 3.96
N ARG A 15 -0.38 -4.03 4.71
CA ARG A 15 0.53 -5.01 4.12
C ARG A 15 -0.27 -6.18 3.53
N VAL A 16 0.29 -6.88 2.54
CA VAL A 16 -0.38 -8.05 1.93
C VAL A 16 -0.71 -9.14 2.96
N SER A 17 0.17 -9.35 3.94
CA SER A 17 -0.09 -10.29 5.04
C SER A 17 -1.28 -9.90 5.92
N ASP A 18 -1.53 -8.61 6.09
CA ASP A 18 -2.66 -8.10 6.85
C ASP A 18 -3.93 -8.09 5.98
N LEU A 19 -3.83 -7.68 4.70
CA LEU A 19 -4.91 -7.73 3.72
C LEU A 19 -5.59 -9.11 3.66
N ARG A 20 -4.79 -10.17 3.59
CA ARG A 20 -5.27 -11.56 3.53
C ARG A 20 -5.95 -12.04 4.81
N ARG A 21 -5.77 -11.33 5.91
CA ARG A 21 -6.35 -11.64 7.21
C ARG A 21 -7.61 -10.83 7.51
N LEU A 22 -7.90 -9.81 6.70
CA LEU A 22 -9.12 -9.03 6.86
C LEU A 22 -10.34 -9.92 6.66
N THR A 23 -11.26 -9.80 7.57
CA THR A 23 -12.56 -10.49 7.55
C THR A 23 -13.67 -9.45 7.42
N LYS A 24 -14.89 -9.92 7.17
CA LYS A 24 -16.08 -9.07 7.18
C LYS A 24 -16.25 -8.36 8.53
N ALA A 25 -15.85 -9.00 9.63
CA ALA A 25 -15.84 -8.43 10.99
C ALA A 25 -14.74 -7.34 11.19
N SER A 26 -13.78 -7.22 10.25
CA SER A 26 -12.80 -6.13 10.29
C SER A 26 -13.40 -4.78 9.88
N ILE A 27 -14.65 -4.75 9.43
CA ILE A 27 -15.37 -3.51 9.12
C ILE A 27 -16.16 -3.09 10.34
N VAL A 28 -15.75 -1.97 10.94
CA VAL A 28 -16.34 -1.41 12.15
C VAL A 28 -16.65 0.07 11.91
N ASP A 29 -17.90 0.47 12.05
CA ASP A 29 -18.36 1.87 11.93
C ASP A 29 -17.78 2.60 10.69
N GLY A 30 -17.87 1.96 9.53
CA GLY A 30 -17.41 2.54 8.27
C GLY A 30 -15.89 2.65 8.11
N ALA A 31 -15.11 1.90 8.88
CA ALA A 31 -13.66 1.83 8.80
C ALA A 31 -13.18 0.37 8.77
N VAL A 32 -11.99 0.12 8.21
CA VAL A 32 -11.25 -1.12 8.41
C VAL A 32 -10.45 -1.02 9.69
N GLU A 33 -10.63 -1.98 10.60
CA GLU A 33 -9.83 -2.12 11.82
C GLU A 33 -9.05 -3.43 11.82
N TYR A 34 -7.77 -3.36 12.15
CA TYR A 34 -6.93 -4.54 12.30
C TYR A 34 -5.68 -4.28 13.14
N ILE A 35 -5.10 -5.36 13.67
CA ILE A 35 -3.79 -5.32 14.33
C ILE A 35 -2.77 -5.88 13.34
N PRO A 36 -1.76 -5.08 12.89
CA PRO A 36 -0.75 -5.54 11.94
C PRO A 36 0.04 -6.73 12.51
N LYS A 37 0.23 -7.76 11.68
CA LYS A 37 0.95 -8.98 12.08
C LYS A 37 2.34 -8.69 12.64
N LYS A 38 3.05 -7.72 12.05
CA LYS A 38 4.44 -7.38 12.42
C LYS A 38 4.55 -6.65 13.77
N THR A 39 3.47 -6.06 14.26
CA THR A 39 3.44 -5.27 15.52
C THR A 39 2.62 -5.93 16.61
N LYS A 40 2.38 -7.24 16.54
CA LYS A 40 1.75 -8.05 17.59
C LYS A 40 2.70 -8.30 18.76
N GLY A 41 3.27 -7.26 19.35
CA GLY A 41 4.07 -7.33 20.55
C GLY A 41 3.25 -7.02 21.82
N GLU A 42 3.92 -6.71 22.91
CA GLU A 42 3.30 -6.41 24.22
C GLU A 42 2.31 -5.22 24.21
N LYS A 43 2.42 -4.33 23.21
CA LYS A 43 1.48 -3.22 22.99
C LYS A 43 0.98 -3.23 21.53
N PRO A 44 -0.07 -4.01 21.23
CA PRO A 44 -0.60 -4.08 19.89
C PRO A 44 -1.20 -2.74 19.47
N LEU A 45 -0.75 -2.21 18.33
CA LEU A 45 -1.30 -1.01 17.74
C LEU A 45 -2.51 -1.40 16.86
N VAL A 46 -3.68 -0.92 17.22
CA VAL A 46 -4.86 -1.04 16.36
C VAL A 46 -4.77 0.01 15.25
N VAL A 47 -4.80 -0.43 14.01
CA VAL A 47 -4.90 0.45 12.84
C VAL A 47 -6.36 0.57 12.45
N ARG A 48 -6.84 1.80 12.34
CA ARG A 48 -8.18 2.13 11.88
C ARG A 48 -8.09 3.05 10.66
N VAL A 49 -8.63 2.60 9.53
CA VAL A 49 -8.64 3.35 8.27
C VAL A 49 -10.08 3.55 7.81
N PRO A 50 -10.61 4.78 7.85
CA PRO A 50 -11.93 5.08 7.33
C PRO A 50 -12.07 4.68 5.85
N LEU A 51 -13.20 4.10 5.49
CA LEU A 51 -13.49 3.66 4.13
C LEU A 51 -13.90 4.84 3.25
N ASN A 52 -13.13 5.11 2.22
CA ASN A 52 -13.53 6.01 1.14
C ASN A 52 -14.52 5.32 0.17
N ALA A 53 -15.07 6.08 -0.79
CA ALA A 53 -16.05 5.56 -1.75
C ALA A 53 -15.50 4.38 -2.58
N ILE A 54 -14.22 4.40 -2.95
CA ILE A 54 -13.58 3.33 -3.71
C ILE A 54 -13.53 2.03 -2.89
N ALA A 55 -13.09 2.12 -1.64
CA ALA A 55 -13.01 0.96 -0.75
C ALA A 55 -14.40 0.37 -0.49
N LYS A 56 -15.41 1.21 -0.24
CA LYS A 56 -16.82 0.79 -0.06
C LYS A 56 -17.35 0.06 -1.29
N GLY A 57 -17.16 0.60 -2.48
CA GLY A 57 -17.61 -0.02 -3.73
C GLY A 57 -16.94 -1.38 -4.00
N ILE A 58 -15.68 -1.53 -3.63
CA ILE A 58 -14.99 -2.83 -3.75
C ILE A 58 -15.53 -3.84 -2.73
N ILE A 59 -15.74 -3.44 -1.47
CA ILE A 59 -16.32 -4.32 -0.44
C ILE A 59 -17.70 -4.79 -0.88
N GLU A 60 -18.55 -3.88 -1.34
CA GLU A 60 -19.89 -4.20 -1.82
C GLU A 60 -19.87 -5.20 -3.00
N LYS A 61 -18.96 -4.98 -3.95
CA LYS A 61 -18.79 -5.88 -5.09
C LYS A 61 -18.45 -7.32 -4.69
N TYR A 62 -17.78 -7.50 -3.57
CA TYR A 62 -17.32 -8.82 -3.10
C TYR A 62 -18.02 -9.28 -1.82
N HIS A 63 -19.14 -8.64 -1.42
CA HIS A 63 -19.82 -8.94 -0.17
C HIS A 63 -20.34 -10.38 -0.09
N ASP A 64 -20.77 -10.96 -1.24
CA ASP A 64 -21.25 -12.34 -1.35
C ASP A 64 -20.12 -13.39 -1.45
N THR A 65 -18.85 -12.96 -1.32
CA THR A 65 -17.75 -13.92 -1.31
C THR A 65 -17.97 -14.95 -0.17
N PRO A 66 -17.92 -16.25 -0.46
CA PRO A 66 -18.11 -17.28 0.55
C PRO A 66 -17.09 -17.18 1.70
N GLY A 67 -17.54 -17.49 2.93
CA GLY A 67 -16.71 -17.46 4.13
C GLY A 67 -16.56 -16.07 4.73
N ASP A 68 -15.65 -15.97 5.71
CA ASP A 68 -15.47 -14.78 6.55
C ASP A 68 -14.50 -13.73 5.95
N ARG A 69 -13.75 -14.09 4.92
CA ARG A 69 -12.77 -13.18 4.31
C ARG A 69 -13.45 -11.98 3.70
N LEU A 70 -12.84 -10.81 3.92
CA LEU A 70 -13.34 -9.56 3.35
C LEU A 70 -13.26 -9.55 1.82
N LEU A 71 -12.16 -10.08 1.27
CA LEU A 71 -11.88 -10.10 -0.17
C LEU A 71 -11.34 -11.49 -0.59
N PRO A 72 -11.58 -11.92 -1.84
CA PRO A 72 -11.12 -13.21 -2.36
C PRO A 72 -9.61 -13.20 -2.68
N CYS A 73 -8.77 -13.05 -1.65
CA CYS A 73 -7.32 -13.02 -1.76
C CYS A 73 -6.73 -14.38 -2.13
N ILE A 74 -5.71 -14.37 -3.00
CA ILE A 74 -4.91 -15.53 -3.40
C ILE A 74 -3.55 -15.54 -2.67
N SER A 75 -2.67 -16.50 -2.97
CA SER A 75 -1.33 -16.53 -2.39
C SER A 75 -0.51 -15.30 -2.76
N ASP A 76 0.47 -14.94 -1.92
CA ASP A 76 1.31 -13.74 -2.13
C ASP A 76 2.04 -13.79 -3.47
N GLN A 77 2.55 -14.98 -3.86
CA GLN A 77 3.23 -15.17 -5.14
C GLN A 77 2.28 -14.89 -6.32
N LYS A 78 1.15 -15.60 -6.37
CA LYS A 78 0.15 -15.40 -7.44
C LYS A 78 -0.39 -13.97 -7.48
N TYR A 79 -0.51 -13.33 -6.33
CA TYR A 79 -0.94 -11.94 -6.26
C TYR A 79 0.09 -10.99 -6.86
N ASN A 80 1.37 -11.17 -6.55
CA ASN A 80 2.44 -10.37 -7.15
C ASN A 80 2.55 -10.59 -8.66
N ASP A 81 2.37 -11.83 -9.14
CA ASP A 81 2.34 -12.13 -10.57
C ASP A 81 1.16 -11.44 -11.28
N ALA A 82 -0.03 -11.50 -10.66
CA ALA A 82 -1.20 -10.78 -11.17
C ALA A 82 -1.00 -9.26 -11.19
N ILE A 83 -0.30 -8.68 -10.20
CA ILE A 83 0.02 -7.24 -10.19
C ILE A 83 0.92 -6.89 -11.39
N LYS A 84 1.94 -7.68 -11.70
CA LYS A 84 2.80 -7.46 -12.86
C LYS A 84 2.00 -7.49 -14.17
N GLU A 85 1.12 -8.45 -14.30
CA GLU A 85 0.22 -8.55 -15.46
C GLU A 85 -0.71 -7.33 -15.57
N ILE A 86 -1.32 -6.91 -14.45
CA ILE A 86 -2.18 -5.73 -14.40
C ILE A 86 -1.41 -4.48 -14.84
N PHE A 87 -0.17 -4.30 -14.39
CA PHE A 87 0.68 -3.18 -14.76
C PHE A 87 1.06 -3.23 -16.25
N THR A 88 1.30 -4.41 -16.80
CA THR A 88 1.55 -4.61 -18.23
C THR A 88 0.33 -4.20 -19.06
N ILE A 89 -0.85 -4.71 -18.71
CA ILE A 89 -2.12 -4.40 -19.41
C ILE A 89 -2.43 -2.90 -19.32
N ALA A 90 -2.12 -2.26 -18.18
CA ALA A 90 -2.33 -0.83 -17.98
C ALA A 90 -1.27 0.06 -18.64
N GLY A 91 -0.25 -0.51 -19.31
CA GLY A 91 0.83 0.25 -19.93
C GLY A 91 1.78 0.93 -18.93
N LEU A 92 1.83 0.48 -17.68
CA LEU A 92 2.69 1.05 -16.64
C LEU A 92 4.11 0.45 -16.73
N THR A 93 4.80 0.76 -17.82
CA THR A 93 6.09 0.15 -18.20
C THR A 93 7.29 1.11 -18.08
N ARG A 94 7.11 2.30 -17.48
CA ARG A 94 8.22 3.26 -17.33
C ARG A 94 9.43 2.60 -16.64
N PRO A 95 10.67 2.95 -17.05
CA PRO A 95 11.86 2.45 -16.39
C PRO A 95 11.96 3.00 -14.95
N VAL A 96 12.36 2.14 -14.03
CA VAL A 96 12.64 2.47 -12.64
C VAL A 96 14.03 1.94 -12.27
N THR A 97 14.77 2.70 -11.47
CA THR A 97 16.04 2.25 -10.92
C THR A 97 15.77 1.39 -9.69
N ILE A 98 16.32 0.20 -9.66
CA ILE A 98 16.28 -0.71 -8.53
C ILE A 98 17.69 -1.15 -8.16
N LEU A 99 17.91 -1.49 -6.89
CA LEU A 99 19.14 -2.12 -6.46
C LEU A 99 19.04 -3.63 -6.73
N ASN A 100 19.96 -4.18 -7.50
CA ASN A 100 20.05 -5.63 -7.71
C ASN A 100 20.48 -6.29 -6.40
N PRO A 101 19.67 -7.18 -5.81
CA PRO A 101 19.97 -7.77 -4.51
C PRO A 101 21.15 -8.75 -4.52
N VAL A 102 21.60 -9.18 -5.71
CA VAL A 102 22.72 -10.13 -5.87
C VAL A 102 24.03 -9.38 -6.07
N THR A 103 24.06 -8.39 -6.97
CA THR A 103 25.29 -7.66 -7.32
C THR A 103 25.49 -6.41 -6.46
N GLY A 104 24.42 -5.86 -5.86
CA GLY A 104 24.45 -4.59 -5.15
C GLY A 104 24.54 -3.36 -6.08
N GLU A 105 24.41 -3.56 -7.38
CA GLU A 105 24.49 -2.48 -8.38
C GLU A 105 23.09 -1.96 -8.74
N ASP A 106 23.04 -0.71 -9.17
CA ASP A 106 21.82 -0.11 -9.69
C ASP A 106 21.52 -0.65 -11.09
N GLU A 107 20.31 -1.13 -11.30
CA GLU A 107 19.81 -1.53 -12.62
C GLU A 107 18.49 -0.82 -12.96
N LYS A 108 18.27 -0.57 -14.25
CA LYS A 108 16.99 -0.04 -14.74
C LYS A 108 16.13 -1.18 -15.26
N ARG A 109 14.92 -1.28 -14.71
CA ARG A 109 13.93 -2.27 -15.15
C ARG A 109 12.57 -1.64 -15.38
N PRO A 110 11.74 -2.18 -16.29
CA PRO A 110 10.35 -1.74 -16.44
C PRO A 110 9.57 -1.92 -15.15
N LEU A 111 8.71 -0.94 -14.80
CA LEU A 111 7.95 -0.95 -13.56
C LEU A 111 7.05 -2.19 -13.43
N ASN A 112 6.42 -2.63 -14.52
CA ASN A 112 5.57 -3.82 -14.54
C ASN A 112 6.32 -5.12 -14.17
N GLU A 113 7.61 -5.23 -14.45
CA GLU A 113 8.41 -6.41 -14.11
C GLU A 113 8.78 -6.48 -12.62
N VAL A 114 8.90 -5.33 -11.97
CA VAL A 114 9.31 -5.21 -10.56
C VAL A 114 8.14 -4.86 -9.64
N ALA A 115 6.95 -4.67 -10.20
CA ALA A 115 5.74 -4.37 -9.44
C ALA A 115 5.40 -5.48 -8.44
N SER A 116 4.95 -5.08 -7.27
CA SER A 116 4.54 -5.99 -6.21
C SER A 116 3.48 -5.36 -5.31
N SER A 117 2.86 -6.15 -4.45
CA SER A 117 1.88 -5.71 -3.46
C SER A 117 2.39 -4.58 -2.54
N HIS A 118 3.72 -4.46 -2.39
CA HIS A 118 4.32 -3.39 -1.60
C HIS A 118 4.11 -2.00 -2.22
N LEU A 119 3.97 -1.92 -3.56
CA LEU A 119 3.66 -0.67 -4.25
C LEU A 119 2.32 -0.08 -3.83
N ALA A 120 1.30 -0.90 -3.55
CA ALA A 120 0.02 -0.40 -3.06
C ALA A 120 0.18 0.40 -1.77
N ARG A 121 0.98 -0.10 -0.84
CA ARG A 121 1.26 0.60 0.42
C ARG A 121 2.10 1.86 0.21
N ARG A 122 3.06 1.83 -0.71
CA ARG A 122 3.83 3.03 -1.11
C ARG A 122 2.91 4.08 -1.73
N CYS A 123 1.99 3.67 -2.58
CA CYS A 123 0.98 4.54 -3.19
C CYS A 123 0.12 5.23 -2.11
N PHE A 124 -0.41 4.47 -1.14
CA PHE A 124 -1.18 5.02 -0.02
C PHE A 124 -0.41 6.10 0.74
N ILE A 125 0.79 5.77 1.20
CA ILE A 125 1.60 6.67 2.02
C ILE A 125 2.04 7.89 1.20
N GLY A 126 2.54 7.69 -0.02
CA GLY A 126 3.04 8.77 -0.87
C GLY A 126 1.94 9.77 -1.24
N ASN A 127 0.76 9.29 -1.61
CA ASN A 127 -0.37 10.17 -1.96
C ASN A 127 -0.88 10.96 -0.74
N LEU A 128 -0.93 10.36 0.45
CA LEU A 128 -1.30 11.07 1.66
C LEU A 128 -0.22 12.10 2.05
N TYR A 129 1.05 11.74 1.92
CA TYR A 129 2.15 12.63 2.29
C TYR A 129 2.23 13.89 1.42
N LYS A 130 1.88 13.79 0.13
CA LYS A 130 1.76 14.95 -0.76
C LYS A 130 0.74 15.98 -0.25
N GLN A 131 -0.34 15.52 0.36
CA GLN A 131 -1.45 16.37 0.79
C GLN A 131 -1.28 16.89 2.22
N VAL A 132 -0.88 16.02 3.15
CA VAL A 132 -0.91 16.31 4.59
C VAL A 132 0.46 16.68 5.14
N LYS A 133 1.56 16.16 4.59
CA LYS A 133 2.95 16.38 5.02
C LYS A 133 3.22 16.08 6.52
N ASP A 134 2.27 15.39 7.21
CA ASP A 134 2.42 14.95 8.60
C ASP A 134 2.72 13.44 8.65
N PRO A 135 4.00 13.07 8.91
CA PRO A 135 4.40 11.68 8.96
C PRO A 135 3.76 10.90 10.12
N ASN A 136 3.43 11.57 11.24
CA ASN A 136 2.88 10.90 12.40
C ASN A 136 1.42 10.49 12.15
N LEU A 137 0.63 11.38 11.55
CA LEU A 137 -0.75 11.10 11.18
C LEU A 137 -0.83 9.96 10.16
N ILE A 138 -0.01 10.02 9.12
CA ILE A 138 0.06 8.96 8.09
C ILE A 138 0.59 7.65 8.69
N GLY A 139 1.54 7.75 9.62
CA GLY A 139 2.08 6.60 10.37
C GLY A 139 0.99 5.85 11.12
N LYS A 140 0.09 6.56 11.82
CA LYS A 140 -1.07 5.96 12.51
C LYS A 140 -1.99 5.21 11.56
N LEU A 141 -2.33 5.80 10.41
CA LEU A 141 -3.18 5.15 9.39
C LEU A 141 -2.52 3.94 8.74
N SER A 142 -1.22 3.96 8.59
CA SER A 142 -0.47 2.88 7.94
C SER A 142 0.12 1.85 8.93
N GLY A 143 -0.05 2.03 10.23
CA GLY A 143 0.47 1.12 11.25
C GLY A 143 2.00 1.11 11.33
N HIS A 144 2.64 2.27 11.18
CA HIS A 144 4.05 2.47 11.49
C HIS A 144 4.19 3.06 12.90
N ALA A 145 5.17 2.58 13.64
CA ALA A 145 5.55 3.20 14.90
C ALA A 145 6.14 4.61 14.65
N GLU A 146 5.95 5.51 15.60
CA GLU A 146 6.56 6.84 15.59
C GLU A 146 8.08 6.72 15.49
N GLY A 147 8.71 7.57 14.67
CA GLY A 147 10.16 7.54 14.44
C GLY A 147 10.67 6.34 13.60
N SER A 148 9.79 5.52 13.03
CA SER A 148 10.17 4.34 12.27
C SER A 148 11.07 4.67 11.08
N LYS A 149 12.31 4.15 11.08
CA LYS A 149 13.24 4.21 9.93
C LYS A 149 12.62 3.60 8.66
N ALA A 150 11.77 2.59 8.81
CA ALA A 150 11.05 2.00 7.68
C ALA A 150 10.05 2.97 7.06
N PHE A 151 9.43 3.85 7.87
CA PHE A 151 8.52 4.87 7.36
C PHE A 151 9.25 5.97 6.58
N ALA A 152 10.48 6.31 6.95
CA ALA A 152 11.28 7.30 6.25
C ALA A 152 11.46 6.98 4.77
N ARG A 153 11.53 5.69 4.39
CA ARG A 153 11.65 5.23 3.00
C ARG A 153 10.41 5.52 2.14
N TYR A 154 9.27 5.82 2.76
CA TYR A 154 8.03 6.16 2.05
C TYR A 154 7.85 7.67 1.86
N ARG A 155 8.71 8.47 2.52
CA ARG A 155 8.74 9.94 2.41
C ARG A 155 9.63 10.37 1.24
N ASP A 156 9.65 9.58 0.16
CA ASP A 156 10.35 10.01 -1.04
C ASP A 156 9.76 11.35 -1.49
N ILE A 157 10.59 12.37 -1.50
CA ILE A 157 10.27 13.67 -2.05
C ILE A 157 10.06 13.43 -3.53
N ASP A 158 8.83 13.65 -4.03
CA ASP A 158 8.58 13.48 -5.44
C ASP A 158 9.24 14.63 -6.25
N GLU A 159 9.27 14.49 -7.56
CA GLU A 159 9.95 15.44 -8.44
C GLU A 159 9.36 16.84 -8.35
N ASP A 160 8.04 16.96 -8.16
CA ASP A 160 7.38 18.26 -8.06
C ASP A 160 7.74 18.96 -6.74
N MET A 161 7.78 18.20 -5.62
CA MET A 161 8.26 18.73 -4.34
C MET A 161 9.74 19.15 -4.40
N ARG A 162 10.58 18.41 -5.14
CA ARG A 162 11.99 18.81 -5.34
C ARG A 162 12.11 20.12 -6.10
N LYS A 163 11.32 20.29 -7.16
CA LYS A 163 11.27 21.55 -7.92
C LYS A 163 10.81 22.71 -7.05
N GLU A 164 9.72 22.53 -6.27
CA GLU A 164 9.25 23.54 -5.33
C GLU A 164 10.34 23.94 -4.33
N LEU A 165 11.04 22.96 -3.73
CA LEU A 165 12.11 23.24 -2.78
C LEU A 165 13.27 24.01 -3.40
N VAL A 166 13.66 23.71 -4.64
CA VAL A 166 14.74 24.42 -5.33
C VAL A 166 14.34 25.86 -5.66
N THR A 167 13.07 26.13 -5.96
CA THR A 167 12.60 27.50 -6.20
C THR A 167 12.66 28.40 -4.97
N LEU A 168 12.75 27.84 -3.76
CA LEU A 168 12.92 28.60 -2.52
C LEU A 168 14.36 29.12 -2.32
N LEU A 169 15.31 28.71 -3.16
CA LEU A 169 16.72 29.10 -3.07
C LEU A 169 17.04 30.38 -3.89
N VAL A 170 16.02 31.03 -4.47
CA VAL A 170 16.17 32.25 -5.30
C VAL A 170 15.69 33.46 -4.53
#